data_4aa2922459ddfeac71759107fae4bac2
#
_entry.id   4aa2922459ddfeac71759107fae4bac2
#
_cell.length_a   1.000
_cell.length_b   1.000
_cell.length_c   1.000
_cell.angle_alpha   90.00
_cell.angle_beta   90.00
_cell.angle_gamma   90.00
#
_symmetry.space_group_name_H-M   'P 1'
#
loop_
_entity.id
_entity.type
_entity.pdbx_description
1 polymer ?
#
loop_
_entity_poly.entity_id
_entity_poly.type
_entity_poly.pdbx_seq_one_letter_code
_entity_poly.pdbx_strand_id
1 'polypeptide(L)'
;MVKVEKKIKVHRGGKVVEAMALFDTGSRRSYFSKEFAEKIGYEPFEKPREIPLAVRGKYAKLVGHTTVYLEVEGYVLPEMEVIGVIEDLARDAIIGLNIMESYGIYIEEDEIKFKHIPPTSMII
;
A
#
# COMPACT_ATOMS: atom_id res chain seq x y z
N MET A 1 9.94 11.70 -10.13
CA MET A 1 9.23 10.94 -9.09
C MET A 1 8.12 11.80 -8.53
N VAL A 2 6.89 11.28 -8.54
CA VAL A 2 5.72 12.02 -8.10
C VAL A 2 5.14 11.33 -6.87
N LYS A 3 4.72 12.14 -5.90
CA LYS A 3 4.15 11.65 -4.65
C LYS A 3 2.91 12.45 -4.30
N VAL A 4 1.89 11.78 -3.81
CA VAL A 4 0.72 12.44 -3.26
C VAL A 4 0.18 11.63 -2.09
N GLU A 5 -0.27 12.32 -1.07
CA GLU A 5 -0.80 11.70 0.13
C GLU A 5 -2.31 11.68 0.08
N LYS A 6 -2.91 10.51 0.27
CA LYS A 6 -4.37 10.35 0.29
C LYS A 6 -4.78 9.31 1.32
N LYS A 7 -5.95 9.49 1.87
CA LYS A 7 -6.53 8.53 2.79
C LYS A 7 -7.12 7.38 1.98
N ILE A 8 -6.82 6.16 2.39
CA ILE A 8 -7.39 4.96 1.79
C ILE A 8 -8.04 4.13 2.89
N LYS A 9 -8.79 3.10 2.52
CA LYS A 9 -9.29 2.12 3.47
C LYS A 9 -8.69 0.77 3.15
N VAL A 10 -8.36 0.02 4.20
CA VAL A 10 -7.76 -1.29 4.09
C VAL A 10 -8.71 -2.30 4.70
N HIS A 11 -9.08 -3.30 3.92
CA HIS A 11 -10.03 -4.35 4.33
C HIS A 11 -9.29 -5.66 4.56
N ARG A 12 -9.49 -6.25 5.72
CA ARG A 12 -8.92 -7.56 6.03
C ARG A 12 -9.82 -8.29 7.01
N GLY A 13 -10.34 -9.46 6.60
CA GLY A 13 -11.12 -10.31 7.48
C GLY A 13 -12.31 -9.62 8.13
N GLY A 14 -13.03 -8.82 7.38
CA GLY A 14 -14.18 -8.09 7.91
C GLY A 14 -13.83 -6.80 8.64
N LYS A 15 -12.55 -6.54 8.84
CA LYS A 15 -12.08 -5.31 9.47
C LYS A 15 -11.77 -4.27 8.39
N VAL A 16 -12.14 -3.03 8.63
CA VAL A 16 -11.84 -1.93 7.72
C VAL A 16 -11.16 -0.83 8.53
N VAL A 17 -9.95 -0.45 8.13
CA VAL A 17 -9.18 0.55 8.84
C VAL A 17 -8.69 1.60 7.86
N GLU A 18 -8.81 2.87 8.22
CA GLU A 18 -8.30 3.95 7.38
C GLU A 18 -6.78 4.05 7.52
N ALA A 19 -6.12 4.33 6.41
CA ALA A 19 -4.68 4.53 6.38
C ALA A 19 -4.37 5.80 5.61
N MET A 20 -3.39 6.56 6.08
CA MET A 20 -2.85 7.65 5.31
C MET A 20 -1.78 7.06 4.40
N ALA A 21 -2.03 7.07 3.11
CA ALA A 21 -1.16 6.44 2.13
C ALA A 21 -0.40 7.47 1.30
N LEU A 22 0.87 7.21 1.08
CA LEU A 22 1.66 7.97 0.14
C LEU A 22 1.70 7.19 -1.17
N PHE A 23 1.09 7.75 -2.22
CA PHE A 23 1.19 7.17 -3.56
C PHE A 23 2.48 7.70 -4.17
N ASP A 24 3.41 6.80 -4.44
CA ASP A 24 4.78 7.17 -4.77
C ASP A 24 5.26 6.43 -6.02
N THR A 25 5.38 7.16 -7.13
CA THR A 25 5.83 6.56 -8.39
C THR A 25 7.31 6.18 -8.35
N GLY A 26 8.04 6.61 -7.33
CA GLY A 26 9.42 6.20 -7.13
C GLY A 26 9.56 4.87 -6.40
N SER A 27 8.46 4.31 -5.91
CA SER A 27 8.49 3.02 -5.25
C SER A 27 7.91 1.94 -6.16
N ARG A 28 8.64 0.85 -6.35
CA ARG A 28 8.14 -0.25 -7.18
C ARG A 28 7.09 -1.08 -6.47
N ARG A 29 7.21 -1.20 -5.15
CA ARG A 29 6.34 -2.04 -4.35
C ARG A 29 5.58 -1.22 -3.34
N SER A 30 4.63 -1.84 -2.67
CA SER A 30 3.76 -1.19 -1.69
C SER A 30 3.99 -1.80 -0.32
N TYR A 31 3.93 -0.96 0.71
CA TYR A 31 4.27 -1.36 2.07
C TYR A 31 3.34 -0.70 3.08
N PHE A 32 3.17 -1.35 4.23
CA PHE A 32 2.56 -0.74 5.41
C PHE A 32 3.64 -0.53 6.47
N SER A 33 3.46 0.47 7.31
CA SER A 33 4.28 0.59 8.49
C SER A 33 3.92 -0.54 9.45
N LYS A 34 4.87 -0.94 10.29
CA LYS A 34 4.60 -1.95 11.31
C LYS A 34 3.46 -1.50 12.23
N GLU A 35 3.45 -0.23 12.60
CA GLU A 35 2.40 0.30 13.47
C GLU A 35 1.01 0.15 12.86
N PHE A 36 0.86 0.48 11.58
CA PHE A 36 -0.42 0.30 10.90
C PHE A 36 -0.75 -1.18 10.74
N ALA A 37 0.24 -1.97 10.37
CA ALA A 37 0.04 -3.40 10.17
C ALA A 37 -0.43 -4.10 11.45
N GLU A 38 -0.02 -3.62 12.60
CA GLU A 38 -0.49 -4.15 13.87
C GLU A 38 -1.98 -3.91 14.08
N LYS A 39 -2.50 -2.82 13.53
CA LYS A 39 -3.92 -2.54 13.63
C LYS A 39 -4.76 -3.43 12.73
N ILE A 40 -4.25 -3.75 11.55
CA ILE A 40 -5.00 -4.54 10.57
C ILE A 40 -4.73 -6.05 10.69
N GLY A 41 -3.58 -6.41 11.21
CA GLY A 41 -3.13 -7.79 11.32
C GLY A 41 -2.12 -8.14 10.24
N TYR A 42 -1.05 -8.83 10.60
CA TYR A 42 -0.05 -9.27 9.62
C TYR A 42 0.69 -10.49 10.15
N GLU A 43 1.39 -11.19 9.27
CA GLU A 43 2.22 -12.34 9.60
C GLU A 43 3.67 -11.89 9.71
N PRO A 44 4.26 -11.90 10.91
CA PRO A 44 5.67 -11.53 11.05
C PRO A 44 6.58 -12.62 10.51
N PHE A 45 7.72 -12.23 9.97
CA PHE A 45 8.75 -13.18 9.58
C PHE A 45 9.52 -13.62 10.79
N GLU A 46 10.00 -14.86 10.79
CA GLU A 46 10.90 -15.32 11.85
C GLU A 46 12.15 -14.48 11.90
N LYS A 47 12.71 -14.16 10.73
CA LYS A 47 13.88 -13.29 10.60
C LYS A 47 13.54 -12.12 9.72
N PRO A 48 13.60 -10.90 10.25
CA PRO A 48 13.42 -9.71 9.41
C PRO A 48 14.46 -9.69 8.29
N ARG A 49 14.07 -9.08 7.16
CA ARG A 49 14.93 -8.96 6.01
C ARG A 49 15.25 -7.50 5.75
N GLU A 50 16.47 -7.23 5.31
CA GLU A 50 16.83 -5.89 4.90
C GLU A 50 16.58 -5.76 3.41
N ILE A 51 15.93 -4.68 2.99
CA ILE A 51 15.71 -4.39 1.59
C ILE A 51 16.36 -3.05 1.25
N PRO A 52 17.04 -2.95 0.10
CA PRO A 52 17.69 -1.71 -0.26
C PRO A 52 16.65 -0.64 -0.62
N LEU A 53 16.91 0.59 -0.25
CA LEU A 53 16.08 1.72 -0.61
C LEU A 53 16.69 2.42 -1.83
N ALA A 54 15.95 3.36 -2.39
CA ALA A 54 16.43 4.13 -3.53
C ALA A 54 17.67 4.96 -3.19
N VAL A 55 17.86 5.30 -1.92
CA VAL A 55 19.04 6.02 -1.48
C VAL A 55 20.17 5.04 -1.22
N ARG A 56 21.31 5.26 -1.86
CA ARG A 56 22.46 4.39 -1.74
C ARG A 56 22.90 4.21 -0.29
N GLY A 57 23.16 2.99 0.11
CA GLY A 57 23.58 2.67 1.48
C GLY A 57 22.48 2.70 2.51
N LYS A 58 21.25 2.92 2.11
CA LYS A 58 20.11 2.89 3.01
C LYS A 58 19.29 1.63 2.82
N TYR A 59 18.81 1.07 3.93
CA TYR A 59 18.03 -0.16 3.92
C TYR A 59 16.82 0.02 4.81
N ALA A 60 15.75 -0.66 4.47
CA ALA A 60 14.58 -0.77 5.32
C ALA A 60 14.51 -2.20 5.85
N LYS A 61 13.93 -2.35 7.03
CA LYS A 61 13.76 -3.66 7.62
C LYS A 61 12.35 -4.15 7.33
N LEU A 62 12.26 -5.21 6.54
CA LEU A 62 10.99 -5.85 6.21
C LEU A 62 10.73 -6.91 7.27
N VAL A 63 9.69 -6.72 8.06
CA VAL A 63 9.44 -7.55 9.24
C VAL A 63 8.31 -8.56 9.08
N GLY A 64 7.57 -8.46 7.99
CA GLY A 64 6.47 -9.39 7.74
C GLY A 64 5.70 -9.02 6.50
N HIS A 65 4.53 -9.64 6.33
CA HIS A 65 3.64 -9.33 5.22
C HIS A 65 2.19 -9.55 5.64
N THR A 66 1.27 -8.98 4.88
CA THR A 66 -0.16 -9.20 5.08
C THR A 66 -0.86 -9.17 3.74
N THR A 67 -2.06 -9.76 3.68
CA THR A 67 -2.88 -9.72 2.48
C THR A 67 -4.16 -8.97 2.78
N VAL A 68 -4.50 -8.03 1.91
CA VAL A 68 -5.61 -7.12 2.15
C VAL A 68 -6.30 -6.77 0.84
N TYR A 69 -7.50 -6.22 0.94
CA TYR A 69 -8.12 -5.51 -0.17
C TYR A 69 -7.99 -4.02 0.11
N LEU A 70 -7.73 -3.25 -0.93
CA LEU A 70 -7.58 -1.79 -0.80
C LEU A 70 -8.80 -1.09 -1.37
N GLU A 71 -9.21 -0.03 -0.70
CA GLU A 71 -10.27 0.84 -1.19
C GLU A 71 -9.65 2.21 -1.45
N VAL A 72 -9.66 2.64 -2.71
CA VAL A 72 -9.03 3.87 -3.15
C VAL A 72 -10.07 4.73 -3.84
N GLU A 73 -10.21 5.97 -3.40
CA GLU A 73 -11.19 6.91 -3.97
C GLU A 73 -12.61 6.32 -4.03
N GLY A 74 -12.98 5.55 -3.00
CA GLY A 74 -14.30 4.95 -2.91
C GLY A 74 -14.47 3.63 -3.66
N TYR A 75 -13.43 3.14 -4.33
CA TYR A 75 -13.51 1.87 -5.07
C TYR A 75 -12.72 0.79 -4.35
N VAL A 76 -13.36 -0.32 -4.05
CA VAL A 76 -12.68 -1.49 -3.51
C VAL A 76 -12.02 -2.20 -4.69
N LEU A 77 -10.69 -2.20 -4.71
CA LEU A 77 -9.96 -2.84 -5.80
C LEU A 77 -10.20 -4.36 -5.76
N PRO A 78 -10.42 -5.00 -6.90
CA PRO A 78 -10.97 -6.36 -6.93
C PRO A 78 -10.02 -7.47 -6.51
N GLU A 79 -8.71 -7.23 -6.55
CA GLU A 79 -7.76 -8.27 -6.22
C GLU A 79 -7.13 -8.06 -4.86
N MET A 80 -6.84 -9.17 -4.20
CA MET A 80 -6.14 -9.15 -2.92
C MET A 80 -4.69 -8.76 -3.15
N GLU A 81 -4.17 -7.85 -2.32
CA GLU A 81 -2.80 -7.39 -2.43
C GLU A 81 -1.96 -7.97 -1.31
N VAL A 82 -0.76 -8.42 -1.62
CA VAL A 82 0.20 -8.83 -0.63
C VAL A 82 1.08 -7.61 -0.36
N ILE A 83 1.06 -7.13 0.87
CA ILE A 83 1.75 -5.91 1.26
C ILE A 83 2.85 -6.26 2.26
N GLY A 84 4.05 -5.78 2.01
CA GLY A 84 5.16 -5.95 2.94
C GLY A 84 5.01 -5.00 4.12
N VAL A 85 5.55 -5.39 5.26
CA VAL A 85 5.49 -4.58 6.48
C VAL A 85 6.89 -4.10 6.83
N ILE A 86 7.06 -2.79 6.90
CA ILE A 86 8.35 -2.16 7.15
C ILE A 86 8.36 -1.48 8.50
N GLU A 87 9.44 -1.72 9.26
CA GLU A 87 9.70 -1.00 10.49
C GLU A 87 10.13 0.43 10.17
N ASP A 88 9.74 1.37 10.98
CA ASP A 88 10.16 2.79 10.85
C ASP A 88 9.73 3.49 9.55
N LEU A 89 8.56 3.14 9.04
CA LEU A 89 8.01 3.86 7.90
C LEU A 89 7.28 5.10 8.40
N ALA A 90 7.50 6.24 7.76
CA ALA A 90 6.95 7.51 8.21
C ALA A 90 5.45 7.69 7.92
N ARG A 91 4.87 6.86 7.08
CA ARG A 91 3.45 6.89 6.73
C ARG A 91 2.83 5.56 7.10
N ASP A 92 1.50 5.51 7.17
CA ASP A 92 0.80 4.23 7.38
C ASP A 92 1.05 3.28 6.21
N ALA A 93 1.06 3.82 5.01
CA ALA A 93 1.21 3.02 3.80
C ALA A 93 1.96 3.77 2.70
N ILE A 94 2.69 3.01 1.89
CA ILE A 94 3.23 3.49 0.63
C ILE A 94 2.59 2.63 -0.46
N ILE A 95 1.93 3.27 -1.42
CA ILE A 95 1.37 2.61 -2.59
C ILE A 95 2.30 2.88 -3.76
N GLY A 96 2.92 1.83 -4.28
CA GLY A 96 3.91 1.95 -5.34
C GLY A 96 3.36 1.58 -6.71
N LEU A 97 4.28 1.50 -7.67
CA LEU A 97 3.93 1.24 -9.06
C LEU A 97 3.23 -0.09 -9.26
N ASN A 98 3.56 -1.11 -8.46
CA ASN A 98 2.95 -2.43 -8.65
C ASN A 98 1.42 -2.37 -8.55
N ILE A 99 0.90 -1.57 -7.64
CA ILE A 99 -0.55 -1.41 -7.50
C ILE A 99 -1.06 -0.37 -8.50
N MET A 100 -0.38 0.76 -8.61
CA MET A 100 -0.83 1.81 -9.52
C MET A 100 -0.95 1.32 -10.95
N GLU A 101 0.05 0.59 -11.44
CA GLU A 101 0.01 0.09 -12.82
C GLU A 101 -1.04 -1.00 -13.01
N SER A 102 -1.21 -1.86 -12.01
CA SER A 102 -2.20 -2.94 -12.13
C SER A 102 -3.62 -2.41 -12.30
N TYR A 103 -3.93 -1.26 -11.73
CA TYR A 103 -5.29 -0.74 -11.75
C TYR A 103 -5.42 0.55 -12.56
N GLY A 104 -4.37 0.95 -13.27
CA GLY A 104 -4.41 2.17 -14.07
C GLY A 104 -4.54 3.43 -13.22
N ILE A 105 -4.00 3.40 -12.01
CA ILE A 105 -4.00 4.56 -11.12
C ILE A 105 -2.86 5.49 -11.54
N TYR A 106 -3.14 6.77 -11.63
CA TYR A 106 -2.11 7.76 -11.94
C TYR A 106 -2.34 9.03 -11.12
N ILE A 107 -1.32 9.85 -11.04
CA ILE A 107 -1.37 11.11 -10.29
C ILE A 107 -1.39 12.25 -11.29
N GLU A 108 -2.35 13.15 -11.12
CA GLU A 108 -2.46 14.34 -11.95
C GLU A 108 -2.94 15.50 -11.08
N GLU A 109 -2.17 16.58 -11.06
CA GLU A 109 -2.50 17.77 -10.27
C GLU A 109 -2.75 17.45 -8.79
N ASP A 110 -1.89 16.63 -8.23
CA ASP A 110 -1.97 16.17 -6.83
C ASP A 110 -3.23 15.37 -6.51
N GLU A 111 -3.88 14.82 -7.52
CA GLU A 111 -5.04 13.97 -7.36
C GLU A 111 -4.76 12.55 -7.83
N ILE A 112 -5.45 11.60 -7.21
CA ILE A 112 -5.39 10.20 -7.63
C ILE A 112 -6.52 9.98 -8.63
N LYS A 113 -6.17 9.47 -9.80
CA LYS A 113 -7.14 9.22 -10.86
C LYS A 113 -6.98 7.82 -11.42
N PHE A 114 -8.04 7.31 -12.01
CA PHE A 114 -8.03 6.01 -12.67
C PHE A 114 -8.18 6.22 -14.18
N LYS A 115 -7.40 5.47 -14.97
CA LYS A 115 -7.56 5.48 -16.44
C LYS A 115 -8.89 4.88 -16.82
N HIS A 116 -9.40 3.96 -16.02
CA HIS A 116 -10.71 3.33 -16.22
C HIS A 116 -11.40 3.28 -14.88
N ILE A 117 -12.72 3.26 -14.87
CA ILE A 117 -13.44 3.04 -13.61
C ILE A 117 -13.15 1.61 -13.18
N PRO A 118 -12.58 1.41 -12.00
CA PRO A 118 -12.21 0.05 -11.59
C PRO A 118 -13.46 -0.77 -11.27
N PRO A 119 -13.44 -2.07 -11.60
CA PRO A 119 -14.52 -2.93 -11.17
C PRO A 119 -14.43 -3.06 -9.64
N THR A 120 -15.58 -3.10 -8.98
CA THR A 120 -15.58 -3.20 -7.53
C THR A 120 -15.83 -4.65 -7.13
N SER A 121 -15.16 -5.06 -6.08
CA SER A 121 -15.27 -6.46 -5.65
C SER A 121 -16.61 -6.77 -5.06
N MET A 122 -17.39 -5.77 -4.75
CA MET A 122 -18.64 -6.02 -4.14
C MET A 122 -19.68 -6.49 -5.06
N ILE A 123 -19.42 -6.63 -6.25
CA ILE A 123 -20.36 -7.15 -7.17
C ILE A 123 -20.71 -8.53 -6.87
N ILE A 124 -20.47 -9.05 -6.01
CA ILE A 124 -20.81 -10.38 -5.76
C ILE A 124 -22.02 -10.53 -4.97
#